data_a3455971016c001e6cf6615f539835d9
#
_entry.id   a3455971016c001e6cf6615f539835d9
#
_cell.length_a   1.000
_cell.length_b   1.000
_cell.length_c   1.000
_cell.angle_alpha   90.00
_cell.angle_beta   90.00
_cell.angle_gamma   90.00
#
_symmetry.space_group_name_H-M   'P 1'
#
loop_
_entity.id
_entity.type
_entity.pdbx_description
1 polymer ?
#
loop_
_entity_poly.entity_id
_entity_poly.type
_entity_poly.pdbx_seq_one_letter_code
_entity_poly.pdbx_strand_id
1 'polypeptide(L)'
;GCSPADITKDCIAEHFINNPQGGAVAFIGNADTGWANEHVHLGQFLSELYKTSANATNRYDLSILHQKALENIKYKNLKLANCALHLLGDPEMQVWSDVPKTMNVTLMPASLTTGENMIMVNINGLPQNETARICIQKKDELYIVDQLANGSHTINVSVQTLGVVNITVTAHNFRPVERDAQVSQNGSESTIAVEDLIYNDKGTGVSIGNGDGQLD
;
A
#
# COMPACT_ATOMS: atom_id res chain seq x y z
N GLY A 1 -13.28 -19.27 20.41
CA GLY A 1 -13.81 -20.22 19.42
C GLY A 1 -12.77 -21.24 19.00
N CYS A 2 -13.22 -22.39 18.46
CA CYS A 2 -12.30 -23.38 17.93
C CYS A 2 -12.09 -23.14 16.44
N SER A 3 -10.82 -23.22 15.99
CA SER A 3 -10.40 -23.19 14.59
C SER A 3 -10.85 -21.99 13.72
N PRO A 4 -10.99 -20.76 14.25
CA PRO A 4 -11.38 -19.61 13.43
C PRO A 4 -10.29 -19.18 12.43
N ALA A 5 -9.04 -19.61 12.62
CA ALA A 5 -7.89 -19.33 11.78
C ALA A 5 -7.19 -20.61 11.26
N ASP A 6 -7.96 -21.69 11.07
CA ASP A 6 -7.48 -22.95 10.48
C ASP A 6 -7.48 -22.81 8.95
N ILE A 7 -6.39 -22.34 8.39
CA ILE A 7 -6.20 -22.13 6.94
C ILE A 7 -6.17 -23.41 6.11
N THR A 8 -6.25 -24.60 6.73
CA THR A 8 -6.41 -25.87 5.99
C THR A 8 -7.84 -26.12 5.55
N LYS A 9 -8.74 -25.27 5.99
CA LYS A 9 -10.18 -25.30 5.70
C LYS A 9 -10.66 -23.88 5.43
N ASP A 10 -11.81 -23.76 4.79
CA ASP A 10 -12.52 -22.49 4.70
C ASP A 10 -12.83 -21.96 6.12
N CYS A 11 -12.22 -20.85 6.50
CA CYS A 11 -12.27 -20.34 7.85
C CYS A 11 -12.69 -18.86 7.91
N ILE A 12 -13.25 -18.46 9.03
CA ILE A 12 -13.78 -17.11 9.21
C ILE A 12 -12.68 -16.03 9.10
N ALA A 13 -11.43 -16.34 9.49
CA ALA A 13 -10.31 -15.41 9.39
C ALA A 13 -10.03 -15.00 7.95
N GLU A 14 -10.07 -15.95 7.01
CA GLU A 14 -9.89 -15.70 5.58
C GLU A 14 -11.01 -14.81 5.03
N HIS A 15 -12.26 -15.07 5.42
CA HIS A 15 -13.39 -14.24 5.02
C HIS A 15 -13.27 -12.79 5.53
N PHE A 16 -12.78 -12.59 6.75
CA PHE A 16 -12.55 -11.26 7.28
C PHE A 16 -11.44 -10.51 6.53
N ILE A 17 -10.35 -11.18 6.17
CA ILE A 17 -9.19 -10.55 5.52
C ILE A 17 -9.43 -10.35 4.02
N ASN A 18 -10.08 -11.31 3.35
CA ASN A 18 -10.31 -11.28 1.92
C ASN A 18 -11.59 -10.54 1.49
N ASN A 19 -12.33 -9.94 2.42
CA ASN A 19 -13.55 -9.21 2.09
C ASN A 19 -13.23 -7.85 1.45
N PRO A 20 -13.54 -7.64 0.15
CA PRO A 20 -13.20 -6.39 -0.55
C PRO A 20 -14.05 -5.19 -0.09
N GLN A 21 -15.13 -5.42 0.67
CA GLN A 21 -16.03 -4.37 1.13
C GLN A 21 -15.83 -4.02 2.62
N GLY A 22 -14.76 -4.49 3.22
CA GLY A 22 -14.45 -4.31 4.64
C GLY A 22 -14.24 -5.65 5.33
N GLY A 23 -13.98 -5.62 6.63
CA GLY A 23 -13.68 -6.82 7.41
C GLY A 23 -12.55 -6.54 8.37
N ALA A 24 -11.44 -7.23 8.23
CA ALA A 24 -10.26 -7.02 9.06
C ALA A 24 -9.00 -6.86 8.20
N VAL A 25 -8.08 -6.02 8.65
CA VAL A 25 -6.73 -5.88 8.05
C VAL A 25 -5.78 -6.95 8.57
N ALA A 26 -6.12 -7.54 9.72
CA ALA A 26 -5.43 -8.69 10.30
C ALA A 26 -6.37 -9.46 11.22
N PHE A 27 -6.07 -10.72 11.46
CA PHE A 27 -6.82 -11.60 12.34
C PHE A 27 -5.87 -12.46 13.18
N ILE A 28 -6.08 -12.48 14.49
CA ILE A 28 -5.38 -13.38 15.40
C ILE A 28 -6.40 -14.37 15.96
N GLY A 29 -6.21 -15.63 15.71
CA GLY A 29 -7.12 -16.67 16.16
C GLY A 29 -6.51 -18.05 16.21
N ASN A 30 -7.24 -18.98 16.83
CA ASN A 30 -6.80 -20.36 16.92
C ASN A 30 -6.97 -21.10 15.59
N ALA A 31 -5.93 -21.81 15.19
CA ALA A 31 -6.00 -22.78 14.09
C ALA A 31 -6.53 -24.15 14.52
N ASP A 32 -6.63 -24.39 15.83
CA ASP A 32 -7.13 -25.62 16.42
C ASP A 32 -8.10 -25.30 17.57
N THR A 33 -8.32 -26.24 18.48
CA THR A 33 -9.21 -26.08 19.62
C THR A 33 -8.82 -24.87 20.47
N GLY A 34 -9.76 -23.92 20.60
CA GLY A 34 -9.60 -22.75 21.44
C GLY A 34 -9.77 -23.09 22.93
N TRP A 35 -8.81 -22.67 23.73
CA TRP A 35 -8.81 -22.76 25.17
C TRP A 35 -8.90 -21.34 25.77
N ALA A 36 -8.73 -21.19 27.07
CA ALA A 36 -8.68 -19.88 27.73
C ALA A 36 -7.45 -19.01 27.32
N ASN A 37 -6.56 -19.53 26.49
CA ASN A 37 -5.36 -18.83 25.99
C ASN A 37 -5.67 -17.54 25.23
N GLU A 38 -6.79 -17.47 24.51
CA GLU A 38 -7.20 -16.29 23.76
C GLU A 38 -7.38 -15.06 24.67
N HIS A 39 -8.02 -15.24 25.81
CA HIS A 39 -8.22 -14.14 26.77
C HIS A 39 -6.92 -13.69 27.40
N VAL A 40 -6.05 -14.65 27.75
CA VAL A 40 -4.72 -14.34 28.30
C VAL A 40 -3.86 -13.64 27.26
N HIS A 41 -3.88 -14.12 26.01
CA HIS A 41 -3.17 -13.50 24.89
C HIS A 41 -3.64 -12.07 24.66
N LEU A 42 -4.96 -11.84 24.57
CA LEU A 42 -5.51 -10.50 24.37
C LEU A 42 -5.07 -9.54 25.50
N GLY A 43 -5.14 -9.99 26.75
CA GLY A 43 -4.69 -9.20 27.89
C GLY A 43 -3.20 -8.85 27.83
N GLN A 44 -2.35 -9.79 27.41
CA GLN A 44 -0.92 -9.55 27.21
C GLN A 44 -0.67 -8.63 26.00
N PHE A 45 -1.37 -8.84 24.89
CA PHE A 45 -1.27 -7.99 23.70
C PHE A 45 -1.60 -6.53 24.01
N LEU A 46 -2.71 -6.28 24.68
CA LEU A 46 -3.10 -4.93 25.11
C LEU A 46 -2.09 -4.34 26.11
N SER A 47 -1.55 -5.16 27.02
CA SER A 47 -0.50 -4.73 27.95
C SER A 47 0.77 -4.32 27.22
N GLU A 48 1.20 -5.06 26.19
CA GLU A 48 2.37 -4.71 25.39
C GLU A 48 2.13 -3.46 24.54
N LEU A 49 0.95 -3.33 23.93
CA LEU A 49 0.54 -2.12 23.21
C LEU A 49 0.59 -0.88 24.12
N TYR A 50 0.08 -1.00 25.34
CA TYR A 50 0.10 0.09 26.31
C TYR A 50 1.52 0.44 26.78
N LYS A 51 2.37 -0.54 27.04
CA LYS A 51 3.79 -0.33 27.38
C LYS A 51 4.55 0.36 26.25
N THR A 52 4.27 -0.05 25.01
CA THR A 52 4.90 0.53 23.82
C THR A 52 4.47 1.99 23.67
N SER A 53 3.20 2.31 23.91
CA SER A 53 2.68 3.68 23.93
C SER A 53 3.34 4.56 25.01
N ALA A 54 3.66 3.99 26.17
CA ALA A 54 4.27 4.71 27.29
C ALA A 54 5.81 4.90 27.13
N ASN A 55 6.45 4.06 26.33
CA ASN A 55 7.90 4.08 26.10
C ASN A 55 8.17 4.48 24.64
N ALA A 56 9.01 5.45 24.42
CA ALA A 56 9.35 6.00 23.11
C ALA A 56 10.03 5.03 22.11
N THR A 57 9.99 3.73 22.33
CA THR A 57 10.55 2.70 21.44
C THR A 57 9.64 2.35 20.25
N ASN A 58 8.48 2.97 20.15
CA ASN A 58 7.56 3.10 19.02
C ASN A 58 7.50 1.92 18.03
N ARG A 59 7.41 0.69 18.52
CA ARG A 59 7.19 -0.47 17.68
C ARG A 59 5.80 -1.04 17.95
N TYR A 60 4.86 -0.55 17.15
CA TYR A 60 3.45 -0.98 17.18
C TYR A 60 3.14 -2.06 16.16
N ASP A 61 4.20 -2.69 15.62
CA ASP A 61 4.09 -3.75 14.63
C ASP A 61 3.28 -4.91 15.20
N LEU A 62 2.29 -5.36 14.48
CA LEU A 62 1.34 -6.38 14.90
C LEU A 62 2.03 -7.69 15.32
N SER A 63 3.02 -8.13 14.54
CA SER A 63 3.80 -9.35 14.85
C SER A 63 4.59 -9.23 16.14
N ILE A 64 5.20 -8.06 16.40
CA ILE A 64 5.99 -7.84 17.61
C ILE A 64 5.10 -7.85 18.85
N LEU A 65 3.95 -7.18 18.78
CA LEU A 65 2.97 -7.20 19.86
C LEU A 65 2.44 -8.61 20.12
N HIS A 66 2.13 -9.34 19.03
CA HIS A 66 1.68 -10.73 19.11
C HIS A 66 2.74 -11.65 19.73
N GLN A 67 3.99 -11.57 19.25
CA GLN A 67 5.09 -12.36 19.78
C GLN A 67 5.35 -12.09 21.27
N LYS A 68 5.44 -10.83 21.64
CA LYS A 68 5.63 -10.44 23.05
C LYS A 68 4.47 -10.90 23.94
N ALA A 69 3.24 -10.83 23.42
CA ALA A 69 2.09 -11.35 24.14
C ALA A 69 2.21 -12.85 24.41
N LEU A 70 2.65 -13.63 23.41
CA LEU A 70 2.89 -15.06 23.55
C LEU A 70 4.01 -15.38 24.56
N GLU A 71 5.13 -14.64 24.50
CA GLU A 71 6.27 -14.80 25.40
C GLU A 71 5.91 -14.53 26.85
N ASN A 72 5.03 -13.57 27.11
CA ASN A 72 4.60 -13.19 28.46
C ASN A 72 3.58 -14.14 29.10
N ILE A 73 3.08 -15.14 28.37
CA ILE A 73 2.18 -16.14 28.93
C ILE A 73 2.94 -17.13 29.79
N LYS A 74 2.79 -17.02 31.11
CA LYS A 74 3.55 -17.77 32.11
C LYS A 74 3.04 -19.18 32.37
N TYR A 75 1.82 -19.49 31.95
CA TYR A 75 1.19 -20.78 32.26
C TYR A 75 1.68 -21.87 31.29
N LYS A 76 2.38 -22.88 31.82
CA LYS A 76 2.95 -23.98 31.02
C LYS A 76 1.91 -24.69 30.12
N ASN A 77 0.69 -24.89 30.64
CA ASN A 77 -0.39 -25.58 29.93
C ASN A 77 -0.95 -24.74 28.76
N LEU A 78 -0.80 -23.42 28.79
CA LEU A 78 -1.24 -22.51 27.73
C LEU A 78 -0.17 -22.29 26.66
N LYS A 79 1.11 -22.63 26.91
CA LYS A 79 2.17 -22.46 25.92
C LYS A 79 1.95 -23.30 24.67
N LEU A 80 1.50 -24.55 24.82
CA LEU A 80 1.16 -25.41 23.68
C LEU A 80 -0.06 -24.88 22.94
N ALA A 81 -1.09 -24.42 23.66
CA ALA A 81 -2.28 -23.84 23.04
C ALA A 81 -1.95 -22.52 22.31
N ASN A 82 -0.94 -21.78 22.75
CA ASN A 82 -0.48 -20.54 22.08
C ASN A 82 0.16 -20.82 20.71
N CYS A 83 0.75 -22.00 20.50
CA CYS A 83 1.27 -22.38 19.18
C CYS A 83 0.17 -22.48 18.13
N ALA A 84 -1.10 -22.61 18.56
CA ALA A 84 -2.26 -22.60 17.67
C ALA A 84 -2.80 -21.18 17.37
N LEU A 85 -2.29 -20.12 18.04
CA LEU A 85 -2.69 -18.74 17.76
C LEU A 85 -1.92 -18.22 16.54
N HIS A 86 -2.60 -18.23 15.41
CA HIS A 86 -2.06 -17.73 14.15
C HIS A 86 -2.39 -16.25 13.95
N LEU A 87 -1.43 -15.51 13.43
CA LEU A 87 -1.60 -14.18 12.90
C LEU A 87 -1.75 -14.30 11.38
N LEU A 88 -2.89 -13.85 10.85
CA LEU A 88 -3.14 -13.67 9.43
C LEU A 88 -3.19 -12.17 9.13
N GLY A 89 -2.52 -11.73 8.08
CA GLY A 89 -2.38 -10.32 7.69
C GLY A 89 -0.92 -9.90 7.60
N ASP A 90 -0.70 -8.60 7.38
CA ASP A 90 0.65 -8.05 7.32
C ASP A 90 1.27 -7.97 8.73
N PRO A 91 2.38 -8.69 8.98
CA PRO A 91 3.04 -8.68 10.28
C PRO A 91 3.68 -7.33 10.63
N GLU A 92 4.04 -6.51 9.64
CA GLU A 92 4.63 -5.17 9.84
C GLU A 92 3.59 -4.06 9.98
N MET A 93 2.31 -4.39 9.84
CA MET A 93 1.24 -3.42 10.00
C MET A 93 1.23 -2.87 11.43
N GLN A 94 1.20 -1.55 11.54
CA GLN A 94 1.15 -0.88 12.83
C GLN A 94 -0.27 -0.79 13.37
N VAL A 95 -0.44 -1.20 14.63
CA VAL A 95 -1.71 -1.08 15.35
C VAL A 95 -1.87 0.36 15.86
N TRP A 96 -3.00 0.98 15.57
CA TRP A 96 -3.30 2.29 16.14
C TRP A 96 -3.51 2.19 17.65
N SER A 97 -2.82 3.07 18.38
CA SER A 97 -2.90 3.17 19.86
C SER A 97 -3.68 4.39 20.33
N ASP A 98 -4.16 5.22 19.39
CA ASP A 98 -4.97 6.42 19.64
C ASP A 98 -5.96 6.61 18.48
N VAL A 99 -6.86 7.58 18.62
CA VAL A 99 -7.78 7.98 17.54
C VAL A 99 -6.97 8.52 16.37
N PRO A 100 -7.14 7.95 15.16
CA PRO A 100 -6.31 8.34 14.03
C PRO A 100 -6.57 9.77 13.58
N LYS A 101 -5.50 10.54 13.45
CA LYS A 101 -5.48 11.93 13.00
C LYS A 101 -5.36 12.01 11.48
N THR A 102 -5.60 13.18 10.93
CA THR A 102 -5.34 13.46 9.51
C THR A 102 -3.95 14.06 9.38
N MET A 103 -3.15 13.50 8.48
CA MET A 103 -1.82 14.01 8.12
C MET A 103 -1.97 15.02 6.97
N ASN A 104 -1.23 16.13 7.05
CA ASN A 104 -1.17 17.09 5.96
C ASN A 104 0.04 16.78 5.08
N VAL A 105 -0.24 16.20 3.89
CA VAL A 105 0.78 15.83 2.90
C VAL A 105 0.47 16.53 1.59
N THR A 106 1.44 17.26 1.06
CA THR A 106 1.39 17.82 -0.29
C THR A 106 2.45 17.14 -1.16
N LEU A 107 2.04 16.79 -2.39
CA LEU A 107 2.88 16.11 -3.38
C LEU A 107 2.92 16.95 -4.67
N MET A 108 4.10 17.20 -5.20
CA MET A 108 4.30 17.95 -6.44
C MET A 108 5.42 17.29 -7.28
N PRO A 109 5.27 17.20 -8.61
CA PRO A 109 4.10 17.59 -9.37
C PRO A 109 2.93 16.61 -9.20
N ALA A 110 1.74 17.01 -9.61
CA ALA A 110 0.54 16.15 -9.58
C ALA A 110 0.55 15.09 -10.70
N SER A 111 1.37 15.27 -11.73
CA SER A 111 1.57 14.33 -12.84
C SER A 111 3.05 14.17 -13.12
N LEU A 112 3.43 13.02 -13.67
CA LEU A 112 4.79 12.67 -14.02
C LEU A 112 4.92 12.52 -15.54
N THR A 113 6.17 12.47 -16.01
CA THR A 113 6.47 12.17 -17.41
C THR A 113 7.33 10.90 -17.48
N THR A 114 7.36 10.24 -18.64
CA THR A 114 8.31 9.14 -18.86
C THR A 114 9.75 9.64 -18.74
N GLY A 115 10.62 8.84 -18.13
CA GLY A 115 11.99 9.18 -17.77
C GLY A 115 12.16 9.56 -16.31
N GLU A 116 13.16 10.38 -16.03
CA GLU A 116 13.51 10.85 -14.68
C GLU A 116 12.55 11.93 -14.21
N ASN A 117 12.02 11.77 -13.01
CA ASN A 117 11.16 12.72 -12.34
C ASN A 117 11.63 12.99 -10.91
N MET A 118 11.24 14.14 -10.40
CA MET A 118 11.50 14.54 -9.03
C MET A 118 10.17 14.83 -8.34
N ILE A 119 9.85 14.04 -7.31
CA ILE A 119 8.65 14.23 -6.50
C ILE A 119 9.03 14.97 -5.23
N MET A 120 8.48 16.16 -5.06
CA MET A 120 8.59 16.93 -3.82
C MET A 120 7.45 16.54 -2.89
N VAL A 121 7.79 16.08 -1.70
CA VAL A 121 6.86 15.64 -0.65
C VAL A 121 7.02 16.58 0.53
N ASN A 122 5.95 17.25 0.92
CA ASN A 122 5.94 18.08 2.13
C ASN A 122 4.97 17.47 3.15
N ILE A 123 5.48 17.15 4.33
CA ILE A 123 4.75 16.51 5.42
C ILE A 123 4.69 17.47 6.61
N ASN A 124 3.49 17.71 7.14
CA ASN A 124 3.27 18.55 8.30
C ASN A 124 2.31 17.89 9.28
N GLY A 125 2.56 18.13 10.57
CA GLY A 125 1.67 17.70 11.65
C GLY A 125 2.05 16.38 12.30
N LEU A 126 3.21 15.80 11.97
CA LEU A 126 3.75 14.67 12.73
C LEU A 126 4.29 15.17 14.09
N PRO A 127 4.18 14.36 15.16
CA PRO A 127 4.88 14.60 16.39
C PRO A 127 6.39 14.70 16.19
N GLN A 128 7.06 15.40 17.13
CA GLN A 128 8.51 15.47 17.12
C GLN A 128 9.10 14.06 17.30
N ASN A 129 10.08 13.71 16.47
CA ASN A 129 10.74 12.39 16.40
C ASN A 129 9.90 11.26 15.80
N GLU A 130 8.73 11.54 15.23
CA GLU A 130 8.01 10.59 14.40
C GLU A 130 8.31 10.79 12.91
N THR A 131 8.24 9.69 12.17
CA THR A 131 8.42 9.68 10.72
C THR A 131 7.20 9.08 10.05
N ALA A 132 6.90 9.55 8.84
CA ALA A 132 5.98 8.89 7.95
C ALA A 132 6.75 7.95 7.02
N ARG A 133 6.11 6.84 6.65
CA ARG A 133 6.59 5.95 5.59
C ARG A 133 5.88 6.35 4.30
N ILE A 134 6.64 6.61 3.26
CA ILE A 134 6.13 6.79 1.92
C ILE A 134 6.40 5.55 1.08
N CYS A 135 5.41 5.12 0.31
CA CYS A 135 5.53 4.10 -0.71
C CYS A 135 5.14 4.70 -2.05
N ILE A 136 6.01 4.61 -3.04
CA ILE A 136 5.77 5.03 -4.41
C ILE A 136 5.88 3.79 -5.28
N GLN A 137 4.79 3.40 -5.92
CA GLN A 137 4.76 2.17 -6.67
C GLN A 137 4.05 2.30 -8.02
N LYS A 138 4.57 1.56 -8.98
CA LYS A 138 3.90 1.28 -10.24
C LYS A 138 4.15 -0.18 -10.58
N LYS A 139 3.09 -0.92 -10.86
CA LYS A 139 3.14 -2.36 -11.06
C LYS A 139 4.28 -2.76 -11.99
N ASP A 140 5.09 -3.72 -11.55
CA ASP A 140 6.21 -4.34 -12.27
C ASP A 140 7.33 -3.36 -12.74
N GLU A 141 7.26 -2.08 -12.37
CA GLU A 141 8.19 -1.06 -12.85
C GLU A 141 8.89 -0.29 -11.72
N LEU A 142 8.15 0.15 -10.71
CA LEU A 142 8.66 1.03 -9.67
C LEU A 142 8.17 0.59 -8.30
N TYR A 143 9.11 0.48 -7.35
CA TYR A 143 8.78 0.28 -5.94
C TYR A 143 9.85 0.96 -5.07
N ILE A 144 9.46 2.07 -4.46
CA ILE A 144 10.32 2.84 -3.55
C ILE A 144 9.61 2.96 -2.22
N VAL A 145 10.33 2.68 -1.13
CA VAL A 145 9.88 2.91 0.25
C VAL A 145 10.93 3.73 0.97
N ASP A 146 10.49 4.81 1.64
CA ASP A 146 11.38 5.67 2.41
C ASP A 146 10.67 6.15 3.69
N GLN A 147 11.46 6.69 4.64
CA GLN A 147 10.98 7.28 5.89
C GLN A 147 11.29 8.77 5.92
N LEU A 148 10.25 9.57 6.08
CA LEU A 148 10.31 11.02 6.00
C LEU A 148 9.85 11.66 7.31
N ALA A 149 10.63 12.60 7.84
CA ALA A 149 10.23 13.45 8.97
C ALA A 149 9.31 14.60 8.50
N ASN A 150 8.85 15.43 9.46
CA ASN A 150 8.22 16.70 9.09
C ASN A 150 9.15 17.53 8.20
N GLY A 151 8.57 18.20 7.20
CA GLY A 151 9.28 19.09 6.28
C GLY A 151 9.17 18.67 4.83
N SER A 152 10.02 19.28 4.00
CA SER A 152 10.06 19.07 2.56
C SER A 152 11.16 18.09 2.20
N HIS A 153 10.82 17.09 1.40
CA HIS A 153 11.71 16.04 0.92
C HIS A 153 11.60 15.94 -0.60
N THR A 154 12.66 15.46 -1.22
CA THR A 154 12.70 15.22 -2.66
C THR A 154 13.03 13.76 -2.92
N ILE A 155 12.21 13.10 -3.73
CA ILE A 155 12.39 11.70 -4.12
C ILE A 155 12.52 11.64 -5.63
N ASN A 156 13.63 11.09 -6.10
CA ASN A 156 13.84 10.86 -7.52
C ASN A 156 13.23 9.53 -7.93
N VAL A 157 12.44 9.54 -9.00
CA VAL A 157 11.79 8.37 -9.56
C VAL A 157 12.00 8.30 -11.05
N SER A 158 12.25 7.10 -11.57
CA SER A 158 12.37 6.85 -13.00
C SER A 158 11.19 6.02 -13.47
N VAL A 159 10.41 6.50 -14.43
CA VAL A 159 9.21 5.85 -14.94
C VAL A 159 9.30 5.75 -16.45
N GLN A 160 9.22 4.55 -17.00
CA GLN A 160 9.43 4.31 -18.44
C GLN A 160 8.14 4.13 -19.24
N THR A 161 7.04 3.76 -18.54
CA THR A 161 5.77 3.46 -19.20
C THR A 161 4.67 4.41 -18.78
N LEU A 162 3.67 4.59 -19.63
CA LEU A 162 2.47 5.37 -19.32
C LEU A 162 1.62 4.67 -18.23
N GLY A 163 0.73 5.40 -17.59
CA GLY A 163 -0.21 4.88 -16.60
C GLY A 163 -0.12 5.59 -15.26
N VAL A 164 -0.51 4.91 -14.19
CA VAL A 164 -0.64 5.49 -12.86
C VAL A 164 0.51 5.06 -11.97
N VAL A 165 1.12 6.01 -11.28
CA VAL A 165 1.99 5.81 -10.11
C VAL A 165 1.16 6.04 -8.86
N ASN A 166 1.06 5.04 -8.01
CA ASN A 166 0.38 5.16 -6.72
C ASN A 166 1.38 5.63 -5.66
N ILE A 167 0.99 6.60 -4.87
CA ILE A 167 1.79 7.16 -3.79
C ILE A 167 0.98 7.07 -2.50
N THR A 168 1.49 6.33 -1.53
CA THR A 168 0.86 6.16 -0.23
C THR A 168 1.80 6.67 0.87
N VAL A 169 1.27 7.51 1.75
CA VAL A 169 2.02 8.01 2.92
C VAL A 169 1.27 7.59 4.18
N THR A 170 1.97 6.87 5.07
CA THR A 170 1.43 6.37 6.32
C THR A 170 2.27 6.81 7.51
N ALA A 171 1.64 7.02 8.65
CA ALA A 171 2.33 7.23 9.92
C ALA A 171 1.50 6.63 11.05
N HIS A 172 2.13 6.31 12.18
CA HIS A 172 1.44 5.75 13.33
C HIS A 172 0.38 6.71 13.85
N ASN A 173 -0.83 6.21 14.13
CA ASN A 173 -2.00 6.99 14.54
C ASN A 173 -2.45 8.09 13.55
N PHE A 174 -2.11 7.94 12.27
CA PHE A 174 -2.62 8.80 11.21
C PHE A 174 -3.36 7.97 10.14
N ARG A 175 -4.38 8.58 9.55
CA ARG A 175 -5.04 8.01 8.38
C ARG A 175 -4.07 8.03 7.20
N PRO A 176 -3.98 6.97 6.41
CA PRO A 176 -3.19 6.97 5.18
C PRO A 176 -3.57 8.11 4.25
N VAL A 177 -2.58 8.68 3.57
CA VAL A 177 -2.79 9.60 2.46
C VAL A 177 -2.41 8.89 1.18
N GLU A 178 -3.37 8.74 0.28
CA GLU A 178 -3.20 8.08 -1.00
C GLU A 178 -3.34 9.10 -2.13
N ARG A 179 -2.48 9.03 -3.12
CA ARG A 179 -2.48 9.89 -4.31
C ARG A 179 -2.05 9.08 -5.52
N ASP A 180 -2.67 9.40 -6.63
CA ASP A 180 -2.33 8.86 -7.93
C ASP A 180 -1.69 9.96 -8.79
N ALA A 181 -0.52 9.68 -9.35
CA ALA A 181 0.14 10.54 -10.32
C ALA A 181 0.06 9.90 -11.72
N GLN A 182 -0.56 10.60 -12.66
CA GLN A 182 -0.61 10.14 -14.05
C GLN A 182 0.74 10.36 -14.72
N VAL A 183 1.20 9.35 -15.46
CA VAL A 183 2.41 9.43 -16.27
C VAL A 183 2.03 9.70 -17.72
N SER A 184 2.49 10.84 -18.24
CA SER A 184 2.41 11.22 -19.65
C SER A 184 3.74 10.99 -20.36
N GLN A 185 3.72 10.97 -21.68
CA GLN A 185 4.94 10.86 -22.46
C GLN A 185 5.81 12.12 -22.31
N ASN A 186 7.11 11.93 -22.04
CA ASN A 186 8.04 13.04 -22.05
C ASN A 186 8.41 13.38 -23.50
N GLY A 187 8.06 14.57 -23.95
CA GLY A 187 8.34 15.06 -25.28
C GLY A 187 7.11 15.75 -25.88
N SER A 188 7.35 16.69 -26.78
CA SER A 188 6.30 17.21 -27.64
C SER A 188 5.69 16.02 -28.39
N GLU A 189 4.39 15.85 -28.29
CA GLU A 189 3.69 14.92 -29.17
C GLU A 189 4.13 15.24 -30.60
N SER A 190 4.75 14.25 -31.26
CA SER A 190 4.96 14.35 -32.70
C SER A 190 3.59 14.23 -33.34
N THR A 191 2.91 15.34 -33.45
CA THR A 191 1.69 15.42 -34.27
C THR A 191 2.09 15.21 -35.71
N ILE A 192 1.76 14.05 -36.28
CA ILE A 192 1.77 13.91 -37.71
C ILE A 192 0.56 14.69 -38.22
N ALA A 193 0.78 15.93 -38.61
CA ALA A 193 -0.23 16.67 -39.34
C ALA A 193 -0.15 16.21 -40.81
N VAL A 194 -1.21 15.60 -41.28
CA VAL A 194 -1.39 15.37 -42.72
C VAL A 194 -1.85 16.69 -43.29
N GLU A 195 -0.91 17.47 -43.86
CA GLU A 195 -1.19 18.80 -44.44
C GLU A 195 -1.96 18.71 -45.76
N ASP A 196 -1.71 17.66 -46.58
CA ASP A 196 -2.42 17.42 -47.82
C ASP A 196 -2.51 15.92 -48.14
N LEU A 197 -3.72 15.47 -48.41
CA LEU A 197 -3.96 14.15 -49.00
C LEU A 197 -4.18 14.32 -50.51
N ILE A 198 -3.12 14.18 -51.29
CA ILE A 198 -3.25 14.21 -52.76
C ILE A 198 -3.78 12.87 -53.19
N TYR A 199 -5.04 12.85 -53.50
CA TYR A 199 -5.72 11.70 -54.04
C TYR A 199 -5.64 11.73 -55.59
N ASN A 200 -5.12 10.67 -56.20
CA ASN A 200 -5.05 10.53 -57.66
C ASN A 200 -5.75 9.23 -58.09
N ASP A 201 -6.99 9.40 -58.51
CA ASP A 201 -7.83 8.30 -58.99
C ASP A 201 -7.69 8.04 -60.50
N LYS A 202 -6.72 8.62 -61.21
CA LYS A 202 -6.60 8.53 -62.67
C LYS A 202 -5.71 7.39 -63.19
N GLY A 203 -5.26 6.50 -62.30
CA GLY A 203 -4.41 5.37 -62.73
C GLY A 203 -3.07 5.79 -63.32
N THR A 204 -2.57 7.02 -63.05
CA THR A 204 -1.30 7.53 -63.54
C THR A 204 -0.23 7.49 -62.43
N GLY A 205 1.00 7.11 -62.78
CA GLY A 205 2.08 6.93 -61.81
C GLY A 205 1.99 5.58 -61.09
N VAL A 206 1.97 5.61 -59.77
CA VAL A 206 1.81 4.40 -58.90
C VAL A 206 0.36 4.17 -58.48
N SER A 207 -0.58 5.00 -58.93
CA SER A 207 -2.00 4.86 -58.62
C SER A 207 -2.65 3.81 -59.50
N ILE A 208 -3.53 2.99 -58.95
CA ILE A 208 -4.34 1.99 -59.64
C ILE A 208 -5.82 2.44 -59.77
N GLY A 209 -6.13 3.69 -59.43
CA GLY A 209 -7.47 4.23 -59.46
C GLY A 209 -8.09 4.25 -60.88
N ASN A 210 -9.40 4.22 -60.96
CA ASN A 210 -10.20 4.13 -62.18
C ASN A 210 -10.75 5.48 -62.69
N GLY A 211 -10.54 6.55 -61.92
CA GLY A 211 -10.97 7.92 -62.31
C GLY A 211 -12.42 8.23 -61.99
N ASP A 212 -13.10 7.46 -61.18
CA ASP A 212 -14.51 7.67 -60.78
C ASP A 212 -14.71 8.61 -59.60
N GLY A 213 -13.65 9.06 -58.97
CA GLY A 213 -13.68 9.98 -57.82
C GLY A 213 -13.90 9.28 -56.49
N GLN A 214 -13.80 7.94 -56.44
CA GLN A 214 -13.88 7.15 -55.19
C GLN A 214 -12.51 6.50 -54.91
N LEU A 215 -12.31 6.17 -53.62
CA LEU A 215 -11.16 5.40 -53.18
C LEU A 215 -11.40 3.90 -53.46
N ASP A 216 -10.64 3.31 -54.34
CA ASP A 216 -10.64 1.86 -54.62
C ASP A 216 -9.82 1.09 -53.59
#